data_fc737e82bf144d0de03185aeb66b7b8d
#
_entry.id   fc737e82bf144d0de03185aeb66b7b8d
#
_cell.length_a   1.000
_cell.length_b   1.000
_cell.length_c   1.000
_cell.angle_alpha   90.00
_cell.angle_beta   90.00
_cell.angle_gamma   90.00
#
_symmetry.space_group_name_H-M   'P 1'
#
loop_
_entity.id
_entity.type
_entity.pdbx_description
1 polymer ?
#
loop_
_entity_poly.entity_id
_entity_poly.type
_entity_poly.pdbx_seq_one_letter_code
_entity_poly.pdbx_strand_id
1 'polypeptide(L)'
;MKKPLTLLAIIVSISSPCVSRSDIQFTDISFESGIADLAINSSGPTFVDYDNDGDIDIYVVTEYHGTNQGNRLFENDGSGNFTDVALLRGVDNQTGLGRGASWGDYDNDGDMDMVISNMPPSDRSKHIPTTLYRNLLIETGEPNFKDVTREANLMRAGNTNDQKIGGIGSTSGGVAWADYDNDGDLDLFWKCAEYDVDNALFRNNGDGTFTDVTTEAGVGILDVVMEANSQGSPNWTDVDLDGWIDLLITNEGDKKILFLNQGDSTFKNITDSFKPPSASAFLNPGNANGACIGDIDNDGDMDVFFPMADQSNRLYINQLIETGDLFFKDITMTSGVQHKSGARGCAMGDFDNDGLIDIYVNNGGLQNTLINDIIDMPIFVQFYIAIEPAYNKLFRNNGNLTFSDVTNQSGAEGFGVGSGVGAADINDDGFLDLFFTNRTFYTGEQQITESGRNYLLQNKGNDNNWIKIDLKGNRSNVDGYGAKVKVVAGDLTQHREHNSAHGYNSANDLRLHFGLAGKEEIDLIEIIWPSGSIQQLTNVAVNQTLFIKE
;
A
#
# COMPACT_ATOMS: atom_id res chain seq x y z
N MET A 1 55.10 55.41 -33.49
CA MET A 1 53.79 55.54 -32.80
C MET A 1 53.15 54.14 -32.72
N LYS A 2 53.26 53.52 -31.57
CA LYS A 2 52.64 52.19 -31.33
C LYS A 2 51.30 52.46 -30.66
N LYS A 3 50.20 51.91 -31.25
CA LYS A 3 48.87 51.91 -30.66
C LYS A 3 48.78 50.83 -29.61
N PRO A 4 48.14 51.05 -28.42
CA PRO A 4 47.91 50.00 -27.45
C PRO A 4 46.76 49.09 -27.88
N LEU A 5 46.96 47.79 -27.73
CA LEU A 5 45.93 46.74 -27.88
C LEU A 5 45.10 46.72 -26.60
N THR A 6 43.83 47.04 -26.71
CA THR A 6 42.89 46.89 -25.56
C THR A 6 42.38 45.44 -25.55
N LEU A 7 42.73 44.69 -24.50
CA LEU A 7 42.27 43.33 -24.26
C LEU A 7 40.84 43.41 -23.70
N LEU A 8 39.84 42.98 -24.43
CA LEU A 8 38.46 42.88 -23.98
C LEU A 8 38.30 41.52 -23.23
N ALA A 9 38.22 41.57 -21.92
CA ALA A 9 37.92 40.37 -21.10
C ALA A 9 36.42 40.08 -21.24
N ILE A 10 36.07 39.00 -21.89
CA ILE A 10 34.72 38.44 -21.89
C ILE A 10 34.55 37.64 -20.61
N ILE A 11 33.83 38.20 -19.65
CA ILE A 11 33.36 37.46 -18.45
C ILE A 11 32.18 36.60 -18.93
N VAL A 12 32.42 35.30 -19.15
CA VAL A 12 31.35 34.33 -19.31
C VAL A 12 30.87 34.03 -17.87
N SER A 13 29.78 34.63 -17.47
CA SER A 13 29.05 34.19 -16.28
C SER A 13 28.42 32.83 -16.60
N ILE A 14 29.03 31.77 -16.09
CA ILE A 14 28.39 30.46 -16.00
C ILE A 14 27.32 30.62 -14.90
N SER A 15 26.09 30.90 -15.31
CA SER A 15 24.94 30.71 -14.43
C SER A 15 24.84 29.21 -14.22
N SER A 16 25.20 28.73 -13.02
CA SER A 16 24.73 27.43 -12.56
C SER A 16 23.22 27.39 -12.79
N PRO A 17 22.64 26.32 -13.31
CA PRO A 17 21.20 26.20 -13.35
C PRO A 17 20.72 26.39 -11.90
N CYS A 18 19.86 27.36 -11.68
CA CYS A 18 19.11 27.48 -10.44
C CYS A 18 18.25 26.20 -10.42
N VAL A 19 18.65 25.23 -9.62
CA VAL A 19 17.78 24.09 -9.29
C VAL A 19 16.58 24.75 -8.63
N SER A 20 15.40 24.60 -9.23
CA SER A 20 14.18 25.10 -8.60
C SER A 20 14.06 24.36 -7.28
N ARG A 21 13.87 25.07 -6.17
CA ARG A 21 13.80 24.48 -4.81
C ARG A 21 12.59 23.55 -4.59
N SER A 22 11.83 23.24 -5.62
CA SER A 22 10.66 22.37 -5.63
C SER A 22 10.91 21.01 -6.29
N ASP A 23 12.15 20.65 -6.59
CA ASP A 23 12.42 19.37 -7.25
C ASP A 23 12.50 18.24 -6.22
N ILE A 24 11.75 17.16 -6.43
CA ILE A 24 11.85 15.92 -5.64
C ILE A 24 13.27 15.36 -5.76
N GLN A 25 13.91 15.06 -4.62
CA GLN A 25 15.27 14.52 -4.58
C GLN A 25 15.40 13.43 -3.52
N PHE A 26 15.84 12.24 -3.91
CA PHE A 26 16.09 11.13 -3.02
C PHE A 26 17.57 10.77 -2.92
N THR A 27 17.93 10.14 -1.80
CA THR A 27 19.21 9.46 -1.59
C THR A 27 18.94 8.02 -1.16
N ASP A 28 19.57 7.05 -1.80
CA ASP A 28 19.54 5.66 -1.35
C ASP A 28 20.40 5.52 -0.08
N ILE A 29 19.73 5.31 1.06
CA ILE A 29 20.35 5.13 2.37
C ILE A 29 20.25 3.68 2.88
N SER A 30 19.87 2.74 2.03
CA SER A 30 19.56 1.36 2.43
C SER A 30 20.70 0.69 3.22
N PHE A 31 21.96 0.94 2.83
CA PHE A 31 23.11 0.37 3.53
C PHE A 31 23.44 1.10 4.82
N GLU A 32 23.39 2.40 4.80
CA GLU A 32 23.70 3.27 5.94
C GLU A 32 22.67 3.10 7.05
N SER A 33 21.41 2.92 6.68
CA SER A 33 20.30 2.76 7.63
C SER A 33 20.20 1.36 8.26
N GLY A 34 20.98 0.37 7.77
CA GLY A 34 20.92 -1.00 8.29
C GLY A 34 19.81 -1.89 7.70
N ILE A 35 19.07 -1.38 6.69
CA ILE A 35 17.89 -2.08 6.14
C ILE A 35 18.18 -2.88 4.86
N ALA A 36 19.38 -2.75 4.27
CA ALA A 36 19.74 -3.45 3.05
C ALA A 36 19.98 -4.95 3.31
N ASP A 37 18.95 -5.76 3.24
CA ASP A 37 19.05 -7.21 3.27
C ASP A 37 19.11 -7.74 1.83
N LEU A 38 20.28 -8.31 1.46
CA LEU A 38 20.63 -8.68 0.08
C LEU A 38 20.05 -10.00 -0.40
N ALA A 39 19.32 -10.74 0.42
CA ALA A 39 19.02 -12.13 0.08
C ALA A 39 17.57 -12.54 0.37
N ILE A 40 16.70 -11.62 0.72
CA ILE A 40 15.33 -11.95 1.05
C ILE A 40 14.39 -11.73 -0.13
N ASN A 41 13.47 -12.69 -0.32
CA ASN A 41 12.40 -12.58 -1.28
C ASN A 41 11.22 -11.87 -0.58
N SER A 42 11.16 -10.54 -0.68
CA SER A 42 10.22 -9.74 0.08
C SER A 42 8.90 -9.51 -0.65
N SER A 43 7.80 -9.47 0.10
CA SER A 43 6.49 -9.01 -0.34
C SER A 43 6.33 -7.49 -0.05
N GLY A 44 5.20 -7.05 0.45
CA GLY A 44 4.96 -5.65 0.77
C GLY A 44 5.53 -5.22 2.12
N PRO A 45 6.01 -3.98 2.24
CA PRO A 45 6.32 -3.36 3.53
C PRO A 45 5.06 -2.75 4.14
N THR A 46 5.04 -2.67 5.47
CA THR A 46 4.06 -1.89 6.23
C THR A 46 4.76 -1.04 7.27
N PHE A 47 4.26 0.17 7.48
CA PHE A 47 4.80 1.14 8.41
C PHE A 47 3.90 1.24 9.64
N VAL A 48 4.50 1.37 10.80
CA VAL A 48 3.80 1.39 12.10
C VAL A 48 4.71 1.93 13.19
N ASP A 49 4.16 2.58 14.18
CA ASP A 49 4.79 2.79 15.50
C ASP A 49 4.28 1.65 16.41
N TYR A 50 5.01 0.49 16.43
CA TYR A 50 4.51 -0.71 17.10
C TYR A 50 4.80 -0.71 18.61
N ASP A 51 5.72 0.12 19.07
CA ASP A 51 6.13 0.19 20.46
C ASP A 51 5.77 1.52 21.15
N ASN A 52 4.98 2.35 20.44
CA ASN A 52 4.46 3.64 20.92
C ASN A 52 5.56 4.61 21.36
N ASP A 53 6.74 4.59 20.71
CA ASP A 53 7.84 5.52 20.99
C ASP A 53 7.79 6.79 20.14
N GLY A 54 6.91 6.82 19.12
CA GLY A 54 6.65 7.95 18.21
C GLY A 54 7.42 7.87 16.90
N ASP A 55 8.30 6.91 16.73
CA ASP A 55 9.10 6.71 15.53
C ASP A 55 8.44 5.63 14.63
N ILE A 56 8.56 5.77 13.32
CA ILE A 56 7.92 4.83 12.40
C ILE A 56 8.86 3.67 12.10
N ASP A 57 8.39 2.46 12.40
CA ASP A 57 9.04 1.19 12.15
C ASP A 57 8.57 0.56 10.84
N ILE A 58 9.30 -0.44 10.37
CA ILE A 58 8.99 -1.12 9.11
C ILE A 58 8.91 -2.62 9.31
N TYR A 59 7.74 -3.20 9.02
CA TYR A 59 7.60 -4.64 8.93
C TYR A 59 7.64 -5.12 7.47
N VAL A 60 8.45 -6.13 7.21
CA VAL A 60 8.65 -6.70 5.87
C VAL A 60 8.32 -8.19 5.89
N VAL A 61 7.32 -8.54 5.11
CA VAL A 61 6.94 -9.93 4.92
C VAL A 61 7.84 -10.59 3.89
N THR A 62 8.34 -11.79 4.19
CA THR A 62 9.17 -12.57 3.27
C THR A 62 8.39 -13.70 2.61
N GLU A 63 8.50 -13.81 1.29
CA GLU A 63 7.97 -14.92 0.50
C GLU A 63 9.03 -16.04 0.40
N TYR A 64 8.68 -17.25 0.83
CA TYR A 64 9.60 -18.37 0.79
C TYR A 64 9.80 -18.94 -0.62
N HIS A 65 11.06 -19.05 -1.03
CA HIS A 65 11.50 -19.92 -2.14
C HIS A 65 12.80 -20.65 -1.77
N GLY A 66 12.75 -21.50 -0.73
CA GLY A 66 13.84 -22.44 -0.43
C GLY A 66 14.91 -21.98 0.56
N THR A 67 14.81 -20.77 1.10
CA THR A 67 15.66 -20.29 2.19
C THR A 67 14.79 -20.00 3.42
N ASN A 68 15.22 -20.48 4.58
CA ASN A 68 14.48 -20.31 5.84
C ASN A 68 14.74 -18.90 6.40
N GLN A 69 14.29 -17.87 5.69
CA GLN A 69 14.45 -16.47 6.09
C GLN A 69 13.10 -15.99 6.63
N GLY A 70 13.07 -15.64 7.90
CA GLY A 70 11.89 -15.09 8.56
C GLY A 70 11.57 -13.68 8.06
N ASN A 71 10.39 -13.19 8.45
CA ASN A 71 10.02 -11.80 8.28
C ASN A 71 10.96 -10.86 9.04
N ARG A 72 10.93 -9.57 8.72
CA ARG A 72 11.73 -8.56 9.40
C ARG A 72 10.82 -7.54 10.08
N LEU A 73 11.21 -7.13 11.27
CA LEU A 73 10.70 -5.96 11.96
C LEU A 73 11.90 -5.04 12.21
N PHE A 74 11.97 -3.99 11.45
CA PHE A 74 13.01 -2.99 11.54
C PHE A 74 12.56 -1.86 12.49
N GLU A 75 13.09 -1.89 13.72
CA GLU A 75 12.86 -0.87 14.74
C GLU A 75 13.72 0.35 14.42
N ASN A 76 13.10 1.53 14.34
CA ASN A 76 13.72 2.82 14.06
C ASN A 76 14.29 3.43 15.35
N ASP A 77 15.39 4.14 15.27
CA ASP A 77 15.97 4.88 16.42
C ASP A 77 15.58 6.36 16.43
N GLY A 78 14.58 6.75 15.64
CA GLY A 78 14.13 8.13 15.45
C GLY A 78 15.04 8.99 14.56
N SER A 79 16.07 8.38 13.98
CA SER A 79 16.99 9.07 13.07
C SER A 79 17.11 8.39 11.71
N GLY A 80 16.20 7.42 11.44
CA GLY A 80 16.22 6.63 10.20
C GLY A 80 17.29 5.52 10.19
N ASN A 81 17.82 5.11 11.37
CA ASN A 81 18.63 3.92 11.49
C ASN A 81 17.79 2.79 12.07
N PHE A 82 17.90 1.59 11.49
CA PHE A 82 17.04 0.48 11.78
C PHE A 82 17.78 -0.73 12.33
N THR A 83 17.14 -1.43 13.25
CA THR A 83 17.60 -2.71 13.80
C THR A 83 16.54 -3.78 13.60
N ASP A 84 16.89 -4.93 13.02
CA ASP A 84 15.94 -6.06 12.90
C ASP A 84 15.72 -6.73 14.26
N VAL A 85 14.50 -6.60 14.77
CA VAL A 85 14.07 -7.14 16.06
C VAL A 85 13.00 -8.24 15.93
N ALA A 86 12.65 -8.69 14.71
CA ALA A 86 11.56 -9.62 14.47
C ALA A 86 11.66 -10.91 15.32
N LEU A 87 12.85 -11.50 15.39
CA LEU A 87 13.07 -12.68 16.23
C LEU A 87 12.94 -12.38 17.73
N LEU A 88 13.41 -11.22 18.17
CA LEU A 88 13.32 -10.79 19.57
C LEU A 88 11.87 -10.58 19.99
N ARG A 89 11.06 -9.98 19.11
CA ARG A 89 9.65 -9.66 19.35
C ARG A 89 8.70 -10.83 19.07
N GLY A 90 9.19 -11.92 18.46
CA GLY A 90 8.41 -13.14 18.18
C GLY A 90 7.56 -13.08 16.92
N VAL A 91 7.89 -12.19 15.96
CA VAL A 91 7.15 -11.97 14.71
C VAL A 91 7.94 -12.32 13.45
N ASP A 92 9.04 -13.04 13.59
CA ASP A 92 9.87 -13.46 12.47
C ASP A 92 9.23 -14.53 11.55
N ASN A 93 8.10 -15.13 11.97
CA ASN A 93 7.28 -16.07 11.19
C ASN A 93 8.08 -17.10 10.37
N GLN A 94 9.12 -17.68 10.97
CA GLN A 94 10.09 -18.58 10.30
C GLN A 94 9.46 -19.78 9.59
N THR A 95 8.28 -20.19 9.97
CA THR A 95 7.57 -21.33 9.40
C THR A 95 6.51 -20.93 8.39
N GLY A 96 6.22 -19.64 8.27
CA GLY A 96 5.22 -19.08 7.38
C GLY A 96 5.77 -18.79 5.99
N LEU A 97 4.87 -18.74 5.03
CA LEU A 97 5.09 -18.19 3.69
C LEU A 97 4.26 -16.93 3.58
N GLY A 98 4.77 -15.84 4.15
CA GLY A 98 4.03 -14.60 4.24
C GLY A 98 3.70 -14.01 2.87
N ARG A 99 2.55 -13.31 2.79
CA ARG A 99 2.14 -12.55 1.62
C ARG A 99 1.98 -11.07 1.93
N GLY A 100 1.27 -10.73 2.97
CA GLY A 100 1.03 -9.37 3.40
C GLY A 100 0.82 -9.30 4.90
N ALA A 101 0.99 -8.12 5.47
CA ALA A 101 0.65 -7.81 6.83
C ALA A 101 -0.25 -6.57 6.87
N SER A 102 -1.02 -6.44 7.94
CA SER A 102 -1.80 -5.24 8.23
C SER A 102 -1.84 -5.01 9.74
N TRP A 103 -1.74 -3.76 10.15
CA TRP A 103 -1.71 -3.33 11.53
C TRP A 103 -3.06 -2.74 11.95
N GLY A 104 -3.44 -2.92 13.20
CA GLY A 104 -4.65 -2.36 13.79
C GLY A 104 -4.79 -2.79 15.24
N ASP A 105 -5.24 -1.90 16.09
CA ASP A 105 -5.57 -2.14 17.50
C ASP A 105 -6.94 -2.84 17.57
N TYR A 106 -6.95 -4.19 17.36
CA TYR A 106 -8.21 -4.93 17.21
C TYR A 106 -8.97 -5.16 18.51
N ASP A 107 -8.29 -5.08 19.66
CA ASP A 107 -8.93 -5.27 20.96
C ASP A 107 -9.04 -3.96 21.78
N ASN A 108 -8.75 -2.83 21.15
CA ASN A 108 -8.92 -1.47 21.66
C ASN A 108 -8.14 -1.21 22.96
N ASP A 109 -6.97 -1.83 23.13
CA ASP A 109 -6.17 -1.70 24.36
C ASP A 109 -5.10 -0.59 24.27
N GLY A 110 -4.82 -0.05 23.07
CA GLY A 110 -3.98 1.12 22.83
C GLY A 110 -2.60 0.82 22.26
N ASP A 111 -2.32 -0.42 21.87
CA ASP A 111 -1.14 -0.78 21.10
C ASP A 111 -1.52 -1.45 19.75
N MET A 112 -0.57 -1.44 18.83
CA MET A 112 -0.81 -1.93 17.46
C MET A 112 -0.58 -3.42 17.36
N ASP A 113 -1.63 -4.14 16.97
CA ASP A 113 -1.62 -5.57 16.69
C ASP A 113 -1.35 -5.84 15.20
N MET A 114 -0.99 -7.06 14.87
CA MET A 114 -0.63 -7.40 13.52
C MET A 114 -1.30 -8.68 13.02
N VAL A 115 -1.85 -8.64 11.80
CA VAL A 115 -2.26 -9.84 11.08
C VAL A 115 -1.32 -10.10 9.91
N ILE A 116 -0.91 -11.36 9.72
CA ILE A 116 -0.06 -11.80 8.60
C ILE A 116 -0.80 -12.85 7.81
N SER A 117 -0.99 -12.60 6.51
CA SER A 117 -1.46 -13.63 5.58
C SER A 117 -0.33 -14.57 5.19
N ASN A 118 -0.60 -15.88 5.20
CA ASN A 118 0.35 -16.91 4.86
C ASN A 118 -0.14 -17.76 3.69
N MET A 119 0.79 -18.26 2.87
CA MET A 119 0.55 -19.27 1.85
C MET A 119 0.86 -20.67 2.37
N PRO A 120 0.17 -21.70 1.86
CA PRO A 120 0.61 -23.06 2.09
C PRO A 120 1.93 -23.34 1.36
N PRO A 121 2.79 -24.21 1.89
CA PRO A 121 3.94 -24.70 1.16
C PRO A 121 3.53 -25.33 -0.18
N SER A 122 4.39 -25.27 -1.19
CA SER A 122 4.12 -25.80 -2.53
C SER A 122 3.78 -27.30 -2.54
N ASP A 123 4.27 -28.07 -1.56
CA ASP A 123 3.95 -29.47 -1.35
C ASP A 123 2.66 -29.72 -0.57
N ARG A 124 1.99 -28.65 -0.13
CA ARG A 124 0.78 -28.66 0.71
C ARG A 124 0.87 -29.57 1.94
N SER A 125 2.10 -29.85 2.39
CA SER A 125 2.36 -30.78 3.52
C SER A 125 1.98 -30.19 4.87
N LYS A 126 1.88 -28.87 4.97
CA LYS A 126 1.49 -28.13 6.18
C LYS A 126 0.58 -26.99 5.82
N HIS A 127 -0.43 -26.78 6.65
CA HIS A 127 -1.22 -25.55 6.64
C HIS A 127 -0.59 -24.56 7.60
N ILE A 128 -0.33 -23.35 7.08
CA ILE A 128 0.12 -22.22 7.87
C ILE A 128 -1.02 -21.23 7.83
N PRO A 129 -1.73 -21.00 8.94
CA PRO A 129 -2.88 -20.10 8.94
C PRO A 129 -2.43 -18.66 8.72
N THR A 130 -3.35 -17.81 8.25
CA THR A 130 -3.27 -16.37 8.53
C THR A 130 -3.16 -16.22 10.04
N THR A 131 -2.18 -15.47 10.51
CA THR A 131 -1.83 -15.40 11.92
C THR A 131 -2.14 -14.02 12.46
N LEU A 132 -2.92 -13.94 13.54
CA LEU A 132 -3.12 -12.75 14.33
C LEU A 132 -2.13 -12.75 15.49
N TYR A 133 -1.30 -11.73 15.53
CA TYR A 133 -0.36 -11.46 16.59
C TYR A 133 -0.87 -10.30 17.44
N ARG A 134 -1.17 -10.58 18.73
CA ARG A 134 -1.48 -9.56 19.70
C ARG A 134 -0.19 -8.97 20.26
N ASN A 135 -0.07 -7.68 20.26
CA ASN A 135 0.97 -6.96 20.97
C ASN A 135 0.69 -7.04 22.49
N LEU A 136 1.70 -7.01 23.28
CA LEU A 136 1.60 -7.11 24.75
C LEU A 136 2.24 -5.88 25.41
N LEU A 137 2.43 -4.80 24.69
CA LEU A 137 3.09 -3.58 25.17
C LEU A 137 2.31 -2.99 26.35
N ILE A 138 1.01 -2.87 26.23
CA ILE A 138 0.17 -2.27 27.27
C ILE A 138 0.09 -3.18 28.52
N GLU A 139 0.01 -4.50 28.36
CA GLU A 139 -0.07 -5.42 29.50
C GLU A 139 1.25 -5.62 30.23
N THR A 140 2.37 -5.60 29.47
CA THR A 140 3.68 -5.99 30.03
C THR A 140 4.67 -4.83 30.14
N GLY A 141 4.46 -3.75 29.40
CA GLY A 141 5.40 -2.65 29.22
C GLY A 141 6.54 -2.97 28.24
N GLU A 142 6.44 -4.09 27.51
CA GLU A 142 7.42 -4.54 26.52
C GLU A 142 6.69 -4.99 25.25
N PRO A 143 7.06 -4.51 24.05
CA PRO A 143 6.36 -4.77 22.79
C PRO A 143 6.69 -6.19 22.26
N ASN A 144 6.16 -7.21 22.89
CA ASN A 144 6.27 -8.60 22.47
C ASN A 144 4.95 -9.11 21.92
N PHE A 145 5.01 -9.94 20.90
CA PHE A 145 3.81 -10.43 20.21
C PHE A 145 3.46 -11.88 20.59
N LYS A 146 2.17 -12.14 20.72
CA LYS A 146 1.61 -13.46 20.97
C LYS A 146 0.69 -13.87 19.83
N ASP A 147 0.90 -15.05 19.24
CA ASP A 147 -0.07 -15.68 18.33
C ASP A 147 -1.36 -16.01 19.09
N VAL A 148 -2.44 -15.30 18.75
CA VAL A 148 -3.78 -15.46 19.33
C VAL A 148 -4.81 -15.94 18.29
N THR A 149 -4.39 -16.37 17.13
CA THR A 149 -5.26 -16.77 16.00
C THR A 149 -6.35 -17.74 16.41
N ARG A 150 -6.01 -18.74 17.22
CA ARG A 150 -6.97 -19.74 17.69
C ARG A 150 -7.90 -19.19 18.77
N GLU A 151 -7.35 -18.40 19.68
CA GLU A 151 -8.11 -17.76 20.77
C GLU A 151 -9.10 -16.75 20.22
N ALA A 152 -8.70 -16.02 19.16
CA ALA A 152 -9.52 -15.06 18.45
C ALA A 152 -10.56 -15.69 17.49
N ASN A 153 -10.63 -17.03 17.42
CA ASN A 153 -11.55 -17.75 16.54
C ASN A 153 -11.36 -17.46 15.02
N LEU A 154 -10.15 -17.10 14.59
CA LEU A 154 -9.82 -16.85 13.19
C LEU A 154 -9.45 -18.11 12.39
N MET A 155 -9.80 -19.28 12.92
CA MET A 155 -9.56 -20.58 12.31
C MET A 155 -10.71 -20.95 11.37
N ARG A 156 -10.58 -20.71 10.08
CA ARG A 156 -11.59 -21.12 9.10
C ARG A 156 -11.39 -22.59 8.69
N ALA A 157 -12.43 -23.40 8.84
CA ALA A 157 -12.45 -24.75 8.28
C ALA A 157 -12.52 -24.65 6.74
N GLY A 158 -11.51 -25.14 6.04
CA GLY A 158 -11.55 -25.22 4.58
C GLY A 158 -12.72 -26.10 4.13
N ASN A 159 -13.44 -25.66 3.11
CA ASN A 159 -14.59 -26.37 2.54
C ASN A 159 -14.13 -27.50 1.59
N THR A 160 -13.17 -28.32 1.99
CA THR A 160 -12.70 -29.42 1.16
C THR A 160 -13.23 -30.75 1.62
N ASN A 161 -13.86 -31.50 0.70
CA ASN A 161 -14.07 -32.94 0.83
C ASN A 161 -12.75 -33.72 0.95
N ASP A 162 -11.62 -33.05 0.95
CA ASP A 162 -10.30 -33.64 1.10
C ASP A 162 -9.87 -33.58 2.57
N GLN A 163 -10.21 -34.64 3.33
CA GLN A 163 -9.83 -34.83 4.73
C GLN A 163 -8.29 -34.83 4.97
N LYS A 164 -7.49 -34.71 3.91
CA LYS A 164 -6.02 -34.64 4.02
C LYS A 164 -5.53 -33.22 4.30
N ILE A 165 -6.35 -32.20 4.10
CA ILE A 165 -6.01 -30.82 4.33
C ILE A 165 -6.83 -30.38 5.54
N GLY A 166 -6.30 -30.54 6.73
CA GLY A 166 -6.98 -30.16 7.98
C GLY A 166 -7.29 -28.66 8.03
N GLY A 167 -8.44 -28.29 7.60
CA GLY A 167 -9.36 -27.23 7.97
C GLY A 167 -8.86 -25.88 8.48
N ILE A 168 -7.67 -25.40 8.11
CA ILE A 168 -7.16 -24.09 8.54
C ILE A 168 -6.93 -23.28 7.28
N GLY A 169 -7.74 -22.23 7.06
CA GLY A 169 -7.66 -21.39 5.88
C GLY A 169 -6.28 -20.79 5.70
N SER A 170 -5.56 -21.27 4.70
CA SER A 170 -4.39 -20.55 4.19
C SER A 170 -4.87 -19.53 3.18
N THR A 171 -4.43 -18.30 3.30
CA THR A 171 -4.69 -17.25 2.33
C THR A 171 -3.47 -17.07 1.46
N SER A 172 -3.65 -16.73 0.20
CA SER A 172 -2.53 -16.42 -0.69
C SER A 172 -2.55 -14.98 -1.19
N GLY A 173 -3.48 -14.18 -0.70
CA GLY A 173 -3.65 -12.76 -1.01
C GLY A 173 -3.39 -11.85 0.18
N GLY A 174 -3.69 -10.58 0.01
CA GLY A 174 -3.57 -9.56 1.05
C GLY A 174 -4.61 -9.66 2.16
N VAL A 175 -4.36 -8.93 3.22
CA VAL A 175 -5.26 -8.73 4.38
C VAL A 175 -5.42 -7.23 4.62
N ALA A 176 -6.56 -6.82 5.17
CA ALA A 176 -6.78 -5.44 5.56
C ALA A 176 -7.83 -5.34 6.68
N TRP A 177 -7.61 -4.41 7.59
CA TRP A 177 -8.55 -4.02 8.64
C TRP A 177 -9.48 -2.92 8.15
N ALA A 178 -10.72 -2.94 8.62
CA ALA A 178 -11.67 -1.84 8.53
C ALA A 178 -12.81 -2.07 9.53
N ASP A 179 -13.45 -1.01 9.96
CA ASP A 179 -14.71 -1.02 10.70
C ASP A 179 -15.85 -0.92 9.67
N TYR A 180 -16.25 -2.09 9.09
CA TYR A 180 -17.15 -2.07 7.93
C TYR A 180 -18.63 -1.83 8.31
N ASP A 181 -19.00 -2.08 9.56
CA ASP A 181 -20.37 -1.86 10.05
C ASP A 181 -20.49 -0.69 11.04
N ASN A 182 -19.40 0.10 11.18
CA ASN A 182 -19.30 1.30 11.98
C ASN A 182 -19.71 1.07 13.46
N ASP A 183 -19.37 -0.11 14.01
CA ASP A 183 -19.66 -0.43 15.42
C ASP A 183 -18.53 -0.02 16.39
N GLY A 184 -17.39 0.42 15.85
CA GLY A 184 -16.23 0.90 16.60
C GLY A 184 -15.13 -0.13 16.80
N ASP A 185 -15.33 -1.37 16.37
CA ASP A 185 -14.35 -2.45 16.45
C ASP A 185 -13.77 -2.72 15.04
N LEU A 186 -12.48 -3.03 14.96
CA LEU A 186 -11.85 -3.33 13.67
C LEU A 186 -12.17 -4.76 13.21
N ASP A 187 -12.73 -4.86 12.02
CA ASP A 187 -13.02 -6.11 11.31
C ASP A 187 -11.90 -6.49 10.37
N LEU A 188 -11.80 -7.77 10.05
CA LEU A 188 -10.72 -8.31 9.24
C LEU A 188 -11.24 -8.90 7.92
N PHE A 189 -10.77 -8.35 6.80
CA PHE A 189 -10.94 -9.00 5.51
C PHE A 189 -9.63 -9.66 5.07
N TRP A 190 -9.71 -10.92 4.65
CA TRP A 190 -8.62 -11.56 3.93
C TRP A 190 -9.04 -12.08 2.57
N LYS A 191 -8.17 -11.83 1.60
CA LYS A 191 -8.34 -12.35 0.26
C LYS A 191 -7.77 -13.75 0.16
N CYS A 192 -8.55 -14.69 -0.38
CA CYS A 192 -8.10 -16.04 -0.69
C CYS A 192 -7.72 -16.15 -2.18
N ALA A 193 -6.64 -16.85 -2.48
CA ALA A 193 -6.19 -17.10 -3.85
C ALA A 193 -6.12 -18.61 -4.18
N GLU A 194 -6.79 -19.46 -3.41
CA GLU A 194 -6.87 -20.90 -3.67
C GLU A 194 -8.22 -21.30 -4.30
N TYR A 195 -8.19 -22.29 -5.18
CA TYR A 195 -9.31 -22.72 -6.04
C TYR A 195 -10.63 -23.06 -5.33
N ASP A 196 -10.60 -23.49 -4.10
CA ASP A 196 -11.77 -24.00 -3.39
C ASP A 196 -12.04 -23.27 -2.07
N VAL A 197 -11.40 -22.11 -1.86
CA VAL A 197 -11.53 -21.34 -0.63
C VAL A 197 -11.94 -19.91 -0.98
N ASP A 198 -13.06 -19.50 -0.41
CA ASP A 198 -13.60 -18.16 -0.58
C ASP A 198 -12.79 -17.12 0.20
N ASN A 199 -12.86 -15.84 -0.21
CA ASN A 199 -12.45 -14.74 0.65
C ASN A 199 -13.14 -14.83 2.00
N ALA A 200 -12.65 -14.14 3.00
CA ALA A 200 -13.27 -14.13 4.31
C ALA A 200 -13.40 -12.71 4.86
N LEU A 201 -14.57 -12.40 5.38
CA LEU A 201 -14.83 -11.26 6.23
C LEU A 201 -15.13 -11.77 7.64
N PHE A 202 -14.35 -11.32 8.60
CA PHE A 202 -14.49 -11.64 9.99
C PHE A 202 -14.90 -10.39 10.75
N ARG A 203 -16.11 -10.43 11.32
CA ARG A 203 -16.58 -9.36 12.18
C ARG A 203 -16.01 -9.55 13.58
N ASN A 204 -15.44 -8.49 14.12
CA ASN A 204 -15.03 -8.42 15.51
C ASN A 204 -16.27 -8.44 16.44
N ASN A 205 -16.18 -9.13 17.56
CA ASN A 205 -17.27 -9.22 18.53
C ASN A 205 -17.06 -8.29 19.74
N GLY A 206 -16.01 -7.46 19.73
CA GLY A 206 -15.65 -6.56 20.83
C GLY A 206 -15.14 -7.26 22.10
N ASP A 207 -14.85 -8.56 22.03
CA ASP A 207 -14.36 -9.36 23.16
C ASP A 207 -13.03 -10.07 22.85
N GLY A 208 -12.34 -9.63 21.79
CA GLY A 208 -11.10 -10.24 21.28
C GLY A 208 -11.32 -11.48 20.43
N THR A 209 -12.58 -11.79 20.07
CA THR A 209 -12.93 -12.91 19.17
C THR A 209 -13.65 -12.41 17.92
N PHE A 210 -13.64 -13.24 16.87
CA PHE A 210 -14.23 -12.91 15.58
C PHE A 210 -15.31 -13.92 15.16
N THR A 211 -16.24 -13.45 14.33
CA THR A 211 -17.27 -14.27 13.66
C THR A 211 -17.10 -14.19 12.16
N ASP A 212 -16.99 -15.35 11.47
CA ASP A 212 -16.99 -15.39 9.98
C ASP A 212 -18.38 -15.01 9.48
N VAL A 213 -18.49 -13.85 8.86
CA VAL A 213 -19.72 -13.27 8.28
C VAL A 213 -19.70 -13.21 6.76
N THR A 214 -18.75 -13.88 6.11
CA THR A 214 -18.52 -13.83 4.65
C THR A 214 -19.79 -14.04 3.84
N THR A 215 -20.57 -15.07 4.18
CA THR A 215 -21.83 -15.41 3.48
C THR A 215 -22.93 -14.41 3.80
N GLU A 216 -23.04 -14.01 5.05
CA GLU A 216 -24.06 -13.06 5.53
C GLU A 216 -23.83 -11.69 4.94
N ALA A 217 -22.58 -11.22 4.91
CA ALA A 217 -22.19 -9.95 4.32
C ALA A 217 -22.23 -9.96 2.77
N GLY A 218 -22.28 -11.13 2.14
CA GLY A 218 -22.38 -11.25 0.68
C GLY A 218 -21.07 -10.97 -0.06
N VAL A 219 -19.92 -11.11 0.61
CA VAL A 219 -18.59 -10.88 0.00
C VAL A 219 -17.87 -12.15 -0.45
N GLY A 220 -18.52 -13.30 -0.35
CA GLY A 220 -18.05 -14.56 -0.93
C GLY A 220 -18.07 -14.50 -2.47
N ILE A 221 -17.04 -15.06 -3.12
CA ILE A 221 -16.86 -15.01 -4.58
C ILE A 221 -16.69 -16.37 -5.23
N LEU A 222 -17.07 -17.45 -4.56
CA LEU A 222 -16.96 -18.83 -5.09
C LEU A 222 -17.65 -19.05 -6.45
N ASP A 223 -18.66 -18.24 -6.77
CA ASP A 223 -19.38 -18.30 -8.06
C ASP A 223 -18.67 -17.57 -9.21
N VAL A 224 -17.62 -16.81 -8.90
CA VAL A 224 -16.77 -16.18 -9.91
C VAL A 224 -15.66 -17.17 -10.23
N VAL A 225 -15.68 -17.73 -11.45
CA VAL A 225 -14.63 -18.64 -11.94
C VAL A 225 -13.27 -17.94 -11.83
N MET A 226 -12.59 -18.16 -10.71
CA MET A 226 -11.24 -17.67 -10.49
C MET A 226 -10.28 -18.55 -11.25
N GLU A 227 -9.51 -17.99 -12.18
CA GLU A 227 -8.34 -18.68 -12.70
C GLU A 227 -7.33 -18.89 -11.54
N ALA A 228 -6.68 -20.03 -11.56
CA ALA A 228 -5.76 -20.46 -10.51
C ALA A 228 -4.66 -19.44 -10.21
N ASN A 229 -4.38 -19.23 -8.93
CA ASN A 229 -3.33 -18.35 -8.40
C ASN A 229 -3.59 -16.84 -8.54
N SER A 230 -4.81 -16.38 -8.35
CA SER A 230 -5.14 -14.96 -8.34
C SER A 230 -4.57 -14.25 -7.10
N GLN A 231 -3.35 -13.74 -7.19
CA GLN A 231 -2.78 -12.83 -6.19
C GLN A 231 -3.51 -11.48 -6.27
N GLY A 232 -3.60 -10.76 -5.16
CA GLY A 232 -4.19 -9.44 -5.11
C GLY A 232 -4.38 -8.96 -3.69
N SER A 233 -4.78 -7.72 -3.54
CA SER A 233 -4.95 -7.04 -2.26
C SER A 233 -6.38 -6.54 -2.10
N PRO A 234 -6.93 -6.57 -0.88
CA PRO A 234 -8.11 -5.81 -0.53
C PRO A 234 -7.72 -4.34 -0.34
N ASN A 235 -8.62 -3.43 -0.70
CA ASN A 235 -8.48 -2.02 -0.48
C ASN A 235 -9.84 -1.48 -0.02
N TRP A 236 -9.86 -0.86 1.13
CA TRP A 236 -11.04 -0.23 1.70
C TRP A 236 -11.06 1.25 1.32
N THR A 237 -12.20 1.75 0.88
CA THR A 237 -12.41 3.18 0.55
C THR A 237 -13.89 3.45 0.31
N ASP A 238 -14.40 4.61 0.72
CA ASP A 238 -15.78 5.02 0.46
C ASP A 238 -15.84 5.68 -0.93
N VAL A 239 -16.11 4.85 -1.97
CA VAL A 239 -16.04 5.30 -3.38
C VAL A 239 -17.25 6.13 -3.82
N ASP A 240 -18.38 6.01 -3.11
CA ASP A 240 -19.62 6.73 -3.44
C ASP A 240 -19.99 7.81 -2.42
N LEU A 241 -19.11 8.05 -1.44
CA LEU A 241 -19.20 9.10 -0.43
C LEU A 241 -20.47 9.02 0.43
N ASP A 242 -21.00 7.81 0.64
CA ASP A 242 -22.19 7.60 1.45
C ASP A 242 -21.92 7.46 2.96
N GLY A 243 -20.63 7.38 3.34
CA GLY A 243 -20.16 7.28 4.73
C GLY A 243 -19.92 5.85 5.20
N TRP A 244 -20.10 4.86 4.33
CA TRP A 244 -19.82 3.46 4.59
C TRP A 244 -18.62 3.00 3.74
N ILE A 245 -17.66 2.36 4.38
CA ILE A 245 -16.45 1.94 3.66
C ILE A 245 -16.74 0.78 2.71
N ASP A 246 -16.35 0.93 1.44
CA ASP A 246 -16.51 -0.06 0.36
C ASP A 246 -15.26 -0.92 0.20
N LEU A 247 -15.38 -2.02 -0.55
CA LEU A 247 -14.28 -2.96 -0.74
C LEU A 247 -13.94 -3.15 -2.22
N LEU A 248 -12.76 -2.68 -2.61
CA LEU A 248 -12.14 -2.97 -3.91
C LEU A 248 -11.13 -4.11 -3.77
N ILE A 249 -11.35 -5.21 -4.48
CA ILE A 249 -10.44 -6.37 -4.49
C ILE A 249 -9.71 -6.42 -5.83
N THR A 250 -8.38 -6.36 -5.79
CA THR A 250 -7.55 -6.60 -6.98
C THR A 250 -7.30 -8.08 -7.21
N ASN A 251 -7.06 -8.47 -8.45
CA ASN A 251 -6.82 -9.86 -8.85
C ASN A 251 -5.79 -9.94 -9.99
N GLU A 252 -4.90 -10.91 -9.93
CA GLU A 252 -4.01 -11.27 -11.02
C GLU A 252 -4.80 -12.01 -12.11
N GLY A 253 -4.82 -11.45 -13.32
CA GLY A 253 -5.47 -12.07 -14.48
C GLY A 253 -7.00 -11.93 -14.57
N ASP A 254 -7.68 -11.63 -13.48
CA ASP A 254 -9.14 -11.58 -13.39
C ASP A 254 -9.71 -10.16 -13.27
N LYS A 255 -11.03 -10.06 -13.36
CA LYS A 255 -11.76 -8.83 -13.06
C LYS A 255 -11.47 -8.40 -11.62
N LYS A 256 -11.27 -7.11 -11.42
CA LYS A 256 -11.31 -6.49 -10.09
C LYS A 256 -12.75 -6.51 -9.60
N ILE A 257 -12.93 -6.64 -8.31
CA ILE A 257 -14.26 -6.77 -7.71
C ILE A 257 -14.51 -5.54 -6.85
N LEU A 258 -15.64 -4.89 -7.08
CA LEU A 258 -16.07 -3.76 -6.26
C LEU A 258 -17.39 -4.12 -5.58
N PHE A 259 -17.35 -4.08 -4.26
CA PHE A 259 -18.48 -4.26 -3.37
C PHE A 259 -18.84 -2.93 -2.73
N LEU A 260 -20.07 -2.44 -2.97
CA LEU A 260 -20.60 -1.29 -2.23
C LEU A 260 -21.24 -1.75 -0.94
N ASN A 261 -20.84 -1.16 0.15
CA ASN A 261 -21.46 -1.32 1.46
C ASN A 261 -22.89 -0.76 1.42
N GLN A 262 -23.86 -1.45 2.04
CA GLN A 262 -25.25 -1.04 2.01
C GLN A 262 -25.69 -0.37 3.33
N GLY A 263 -24.75 -0.19 4.26
CA GLY A 263 -25.05 0.38 5.57
C GLY A 263 -25.90 -0.50 6.49
N ASP A 264 -26.01 -1.77 6.16
CA ASP A 264 -26.77 -2.77 6.93
C ASP A 264 -25.95 -4.04 7.20
N SER A 265 -24.63 -3.90 7.25
CA SER A 265 -23.61 -4.96 7.38
C SER A 265 -23.58 -5.93 6.20
N THR A 266 -24.16 -5.55 5.04
CA THR A 266 -24.09 -6.32 3.80
C THR A 266 -23.47 -5.51 2.66
N PHE A 267 -22.97 -6.23 1.65
CA PHE A 267 -22.36 -5.64 0.48
C PHE A 267 -23.10 -6.02 -0.81
N LYS A 268 -23.14 -5.08 -1.73
CA LYS A 268 -23.64 -5.30 -3.08
C LYS A 268 -22.50 -5.35 -4.07
N ASN A 269 -22.31 -6.51 -4.71
CA ASN A 269 -21.35 -6.62 -5.81
C ASN A 269 -21.85 -5.82 -7.02
N ILE A 270 -21.11 -4.77 -7.40
CA ILE A 270 -21.47 -3.92 -8.56
C ILE A 270 -20.54 -4.13 -9.75
N THR A 271 -19.63 -5.09 -9.69
CA THR A 271 -18.60 -5.36 -10.71
C THR A 271 -19.18 -5.42 -12.14
N ASP A 272 -20.27 -6.14 -12.33
CA ASP A 272 -20.93 -6.28 -13.64
C ASP A 272 -22.03 -5.23 -13.91
N SER A 273 -22.39 -4.43 -12.90
CA SER A 273 -23.41 -3.39 -13.00
C SER A 273 -22.87 -2.05 -13.44
N PHE A 274 -21.56 -1.89 -13.40
CA PHE A 274 -20.89 -0.65 -13.78
C PHE A 274 -21.14 -0.33 -15.27
N LYS A 275 -21.84 0.76 -15.55
CA LYS A 275 -22.16 1.24 -16.92
C LYS A 275 -21.72 2.69 -17.06
N PRO A 276 -21.17 3.12 -18.18
CA PRO A 276 -21.28 2.67 -19.59
C PRO A 276 -20.11 1.73 -19.99
N PRO A 277 -20.02 1.29 -21.28
CA PRO A 277 -19.00 0.34 -21.74
C PRO A 277 -17.54 0.75 -21.46
N SER A 278 -17.27 2.05 -21.27
CA SER A 278 -15.97 2.58 -20.80
C SER A 278 -15.68 2.25 -19.33
N ALA A 279 -16.70 2.03 -18.52
CA ALA A 279 -16.56 1.68 -17.11
C ALA A 279 -16.23 0.20 -16.89
N SER A 280 -16.57 -0.69 -17.84
CA SER A 280 -16.13 -2.09 -17.80
C SER A 280 -14.61 -2.22 -17.88
N ALA A 281 -13.90 -1.20 -18.41
CA ALA A 281 -12.46 -1.17 -18.45
C ALA A 281 -11.83 -0.96 -17.05
N PHE A 282 -12.52 -0.26 -16.13
CA PHE A 282 -12.05 -0.04 -14.77
C PHE A 282 -11.88 -1.36 -14.00
N LEU A 283 -12.90 -2.20 -14.01
CA LEU A 283 -12.88 -3.47 -13.28
C LEU A 283 -12.26 -4.63 -14.07
N ASN A 284 -11.86 -4.41 -15.32
CA ASN A 284 -11.14 -5.38 -16.14
C ASN A 284 -9.91 -4.74 -16.82
N PRO A 285 -9.03 -4.10 -16.04
CA PRO A 285 -7.86 -3.44 -16.61
C PRO A 285 -6.79 -4.43 -17.09
N GLY A 286 -6.88 -5.71 -16.74
CA GLY A 286 -5.86 -6.74 -16.93
C GLY A 286 -5.22 -7.16 -15.61
N ASN A 287 -3.96 -7.58 -15.64
CA ASN A 287 -3.25 -8.13 -14.49
C ASN A 287 -2.75 -7.01 -13.55
N ALA A 288 -3.54 -6.68 -12.51
CA ALA A 288 -3.18 -5.73 -11.46
C ALA A 288 -3.25 -6.40 -10.08
N ASN A 289 -2.10 -6.55 -9.43
CA ASN A 289 -1.98 -7.20 -8.13
C ASN A 289 -2.33 -6.26 -6.97
N GLY A 290 -2.04 -4.97 -7.12
CA GLY A 290 -2.35 -3.91 -6.17
C GLY A 290 -3.15 -2.78 -6.79
N ALA A 291 -3.65 -1.89 -5.96
CA ALA A 291 -4.23 -0.60 -6.32
C ALA A 291 -3.74 0.47 -5.36
N CYS A 292 -3.47 1.67 -5.86
CA CYS A 292 -3.27 2.84 -5.02
C CYS A 292 -4.47 3.76 -5.17
N ILE A 293 -4.98 4.25 -4.06
CA ILE A 293 -6.21 5.04 -3.96
C ILE A 293 -5.86 6.38 -3.32
N GLY A 294 -6.37 7.46 -3.89
CA GLY A 294 -6.17 8.81 -3.37
C GLY A 294 -6.84 9.85 -4.25
N ASP A 295 -7.16 10.99 -3.69
CA ASP A 295 -7.75 12.14 -4.37
C ASP A 295 -6.67 12.88 -5.18
N ILE A 296 -6.54 12.55 -6.46
CA ILE A 296 -5.44 13.01 -7.34
C ILE A 296 -5.65 14.44 -7.83
N ASP A 297 -6.90 14.85 -8.00
CA ASP A 297 -7.25 16.18 -8.50
C ASP A 297 -7.82 17.12 -7.43
N ASN A 298 -7.82 16.66 -6.18
CA ASN A 298 -8.23 17.43 -5.00
C ASN A 298 -9.71 17.89 -5.06
N ASP A 299 -10.58 17.07 -5.64
CA ASP A 299 -12.03 17.36 -5.73
C ASP A 299 -12.85 16.75 -4.58
N GLY A 300 -12.31 15.75 -3.87
CA GLY A 300 -12.88 15.16 -2.66
C GLY A 300 -13.40 13.74 -2.83
N ASP A 301 -13.37 13.16 -4.03
CA ASP A 301 -13.61 11.73 -4.22
C ASP A 301 -12.31 10.95 -4.51
N MET A 302 -12.32 9.64 -4.28
CA MET A 302 -11.09 8.84 -4.35
C MET A 302 -10.90 8.25 -5.74
N ASP A 303 -9.72 8.49 -6.31
CA ASP A 303 -9.25 7.99 -7.59
C ASP A 303 -8.46 6.69 -7.45
N VAL A 304 -8.28 5.95 -8.54
CA VAL A 304 -7.60 4.67 -8.51
C VAL A 304 -6.51 4.55 -9.58
N PHE A 305 -5.32 4.20 -9.12
CA PHE A 305 -4.21 3.82 -9.98
C PHE A 305 -3.92 2.32 -9.86
N PHE A 306 -3.85 1.63 -11.01
CA PHE A 306 -3.45 0.23 -11.08
C PHE A 306 -2.05 0.09 -11.69
N PRO A 307 -1.05 -0.37 -10.93
CA PRO A 307 0.20 -0.86 -11.48
C PRO A 307 -0.04 -2.17 -12.20
N MET A 308 0.39 -2.28 -13.45
CA MET A 308 0.03 -3.41 -14.31
C MET A 308 1.21 -4.34 -14.57
N ALA A 309 1.03 -5.63 -14.34
CA ALA A 309 2.08 -6.62 -14.52
C ALA A 309 2.32 -7.00 -15.99
N ASP A 310 1.33 -6.91 -16.86
CA ASP A 310 1.38 -7.42 -18.24
C ASP A 310 1.18 -6.34 -19.31
N GLN A 311 0.78 -5.15 -18.93
CA GLN A 311 0.50 -4.03 -19.83
C GLN A 311 0.89 -2.69 -19.20
N SER A 312 0.51 -1.56 -19.83
CA SER A 312 0.75 -0.24 -19.26
C SER A 312 -0.14 0.01 -18.05
N ASN A 313 0.40 0.70 -17.04
CA ASN A 313 -0.34 1.18 -15.88
C ASN A 313 -1.65 1.86 -16.29
N ARG A 314 -2.60 1.93 -15.36
CA ARG A 314 -3.91 2.55 -15.58
C ARG A 314 -4.21 3.57 -14.49
N LEU A 315 -4.76 4.71 -14.91
CA LEU A 315 -5.24 5.75 -14.01
C LEU A 315 -6.70 6.07 -14.32
N TYR A 316 -7.51 5.99 -13.28
CA TYR A 316 -8.94 6.21 -13.33
C TYR A 316 -9.32 7.29 -12.33
N ILE A 317 -10.02 8.31 -12.81
CA ILE A 317 -10.55 9.41 -12.00
C ILE A 317 -12.01 9.12 -11.71
N ASN A 318 -12.38 9.13 -10.44
CA ASN A 318 -13.77 9.10 -10.02
C ASN A 318 -14.47 10.35 -10.55
N GLN A 319 -15.72 10.28 -10.88
CA GLN A 319 -16.46 11.40 -11.45
C GLN A 319 -17.75 11.64 -10.66
N LEU A 320 -17.77 11.18 -9.42
CA LEU A 320 -18.94 11.32 -8.57
C LEU A 320 -19.22 12.80 -8.25
N ILE A 321 -18.18 13.55 -7.90
CA ILE A 321 -18.30 14.98 -7.57
C ILE A 321 -18.72 15.80 -8.79
N GLU A 322 -18.16 15.56 -9.98
CA GLU A 322 -18.47 16.35 -11.18
C GLU A 322 -19.84 16.03 -11.77
N THR A 323 -20.29 14.79 -11.64
CA THR A 323 -21.50 14.34 -12.35
C THR A 323 -22.67 13.95 -11.46
N GLY A 324 -22.41 13.63 -10.19
CA GLY A 324 -23.37 13.04 -9.27
C GLY A 324 -23.64 11.55 -9.50
N ASP A 325 -22.94 10.92 -10.44
CA ASP A 325 -23.02 9.49 -10.74
C ASP A 325 -21.67 8.82 -10.50
N LEU A 326 -21.64 7.72 -9.75
CA LEU A 326 -20.42 6.95 -9.52
C LEU A 326 -19.96 6.29 -10.82
N PHE A 327 -18.88 6.78 -11.41
CA PHE A 327 -18.15 6.10 -12.46
C PHE A 327 -16.70 6.55 -12.54
N PHE A 328 -15.83 5.68 -13.04
CA PHE A 328 -14.40 5.94 -13.18
C PHE A 328 -14.01 6.20 -14.64
N LYS A 329 -13.44 7.37 -14.90
CA LYS A 329 -12.98 7.80 -16.20
C LYS A 329 -11.51 7.41 -16.41
N ASP A 330 -11.24 6.60 -17.42
CA ASP A 330 -9.85 6.24 -17.83
C ASP A 330 -9.15 7.46 -18.46
N ILE A 331 -8.15 8.00 -17.77
CA ILE A 331 -7.30 9.09 -18.27
C ILE A 331 -5.87 8.63 -18.60
N THR A 332 -5.60 7.34 -18.55
CA THR A 332 -4.26 6.76 -18.74
C THR A 332 -3.52 7.33 -19.95
N MET A 333 -4.20 7.43 -21.09
CA MET A 333 -3.59 7.89 -22.35
C MET A 333 -3.19 9.37 -22.35
N THR A 334 -3.85 10.19 -21.54
CA THR A 334 -3.67 11.63 -21.49
C THR A 334 -2.86 12.10 -20.29
N SER A 335 -2.80 11.27 -19.24
CA SER A 335 -2.14 11.64 -17.99
C SER A 335 -0.62 11.55 -17.99
N GLY A 336 -0.02 10.76 -18.88
CA GLY A 336 1.43 10.57 -18.91
C GLY A 336 1.97 9.46 -18.02
N VAL A 337 1.12 8.75 -17.26
CA VAL A 337 1.54 7.64 -16.37
C VAL A 337 1.74 6.31 -17.09
N GLN A 338 1.58 6.30 -18.41
CA GLN A 338 1.77 5.09 -19.21
C GLN A 338 3.19 4.55 -19.10
N HIS A 339 3.33 3.39 -18.50
CA HIS A 339 4.59 2.65 -18.46
C HIS A 339 4.30 1.14 -18.42
N LYS A 340 5.08 0.38 -19.20
CA LYS A 340 4.96 -1.07 -19.27
C LYS A 340 6.28 -1.71 -18.83
N SER A 341 6.34 -2.21 -17.61
CA SER A 341 7.54 -2.86 -17.07
C SER A 341 7.23 -3.92 -16.02
N GLY A 342 6.00 -4.44 -16.02
CA GLY A 342 5.62 -5.50 -15.10
C GLY A 342 5.49 -5.02 -13.65
N ALA A 343 4.75 -3.93 -13.43
CA ALA A 343 4.56 -3.35 -12.12
C ALA A 343 3.64 -4.20 -11.22
N ARG A 344 3.88 -4.18 -9.90
CA ARG A 344 3.02 -4.82 -8.89
C ARG A 344 2.59 -3.86 -7.80
N GLY A 345 3.54 -3.14 -7.20
CA GLY A 345 3.30 -2.18 -6.14
C GLY A 345 3.29 -0.75 -6.64
N CYS A 346 2.54 0.09 -5.97
CA CYS A 346 2.57 1.54 -6.09
C CYS A 346 2.44 2.18 -4.71
N ALA A 347 2.91 3.41 -4.58
CA ALA A 347 2.64 4.30 -3.45
C ALA A 347 2.20 5.66 -3.99
N MET A 348 1.25 6.27 -3.33
CA MET A 348 0.81 7.64 -3.55
C MET A 348 1.22 8.50 -2.37
N GLY A 349 1.72 9.70 -2.65
CA GLY A 349 2.13 10.68 -1.66
C GLY A 349 2.55 11.98 -2.32
N ASP A 350 2.53 13.05 -1.58
CA ASP A 350 3.03 14.37 -2.01
C ASP A 350 4.52 14.46 -1.65
N PHE A 351 5.39 14.05 -2.59
CA PHE A 351 6.83 13.93 -2.32
C PHE A 351 7.60 15.24 -2.38
N ASP A 352 7.03 16.32 -2.91
CA ASP A 352 7.62 17.65 -2.89
C ASP A 352 6.83 18.68 -2.06
N ASN A 353 5.82 18.23 -1.33
CA ASN A 353 4.96 19.06 -0.47
C ASN A 353 4.28 20.21 -1.24
N ASP A 354 3.97 20.02 -2.53
CA ASP A 354 3.30 21.05 -3.35
C ASP A 354 1.76 21.03 -3.25
N GLY A 355 1.20 20.06 -2.52
CA GLY A 355 -0.22 19.86 -2.31
C GLY A 355 -0.88 18.92 -3.30
N LEU A 356 -0.12 18.26 -4.17
CA LEU A 356 -0.61 17.33 -5.18
C LEU A 356 -0.07 15.91 -4.93
N ILE A 357 -0.90 14.91 -5.10
CA ILE A 357 -0.48 13.51 -4.95
C ILE A 357 0.34 13.07 -6.17
N ASP A 358 1.57 12.61 -5.92
CA ASP A 358 2.44 11.95 -6.88
C ASP A 358 2.27 10.43 -6.83
N ILE A 359 2.82 9.71 -7.83
CA ILE A 359 2.71 8.26 -7.94
C ILE A 359 4.09 7.62 -8.10
N TYR A 360 4.47 6.77 -7.15
CA TYR A 360 5.63 5.89 -7.30
C TYR A 360 5.20 4.48 -7.69
N VAL A 361 5.93 3.86 -8.63
CA VAL A 361 5.62 2.53 -9.17
C VAL A 361 6.82 1.61 -9.04
N ASN A 362 6.65 0.51 -8.29
CA ASN A 362 7.65 -0.52 -8.13
C ASN A 362 7.53 -1.54 -9.27
N ASN A 363 8.49 -1.50 -10.17
CA ASN A 363 8.52 -2.25 -11.41
C ASN A 363 9.38 -3.53 -11.31
N GLY A 364 9.24 -4.39 -12.30
CA GLY A 364 9.96 -5.66 -12.35
C GLY A 364 9.01 -6.83 -12.08
N GLY A 365 8.59 -7.48 -13.08
CA GLY A 365 7.64 -8.57 -13.03
C GLY A 365 7.48 -9.24 -14.38
N LEU A 366 6.39 -9.96 -14.50
CA LEU A 366 6.07 -10.82 -15.62
C LEU A 366 6.08 -10.05 -16.96
N GLN A 367 7.10 -10.23 -17.76
CA GLN A 367 6.95 -9.94 -19.18
C GLN A 367 6.36 -11.17 -19.87
N ASN A 368 5.19 -11.02 -20.49
CA ASN A 368 4.61 -12.01 -21.39
C ASN A 368 5.47 -12.13 -22.65
N THR A 369 6.63 -12.75 -22.53
CA THR A 369 7.35 -13.23 -23.69
C THR A 369 6.69 -14.55 -24.05
N LEU A 370 5.78 -14.54 -24.99
CA LEU A 370 5.31 -15.76 -25.65
C LEU A 370 6.56 -16.40 -26.29
N ILE A 371 7.17 -17.34 -25.60
CA ILE A 371 8.13 -18.25 -26.21
C ILE A 371 7.31 -19.23 -27.03
N ASN A 372 6.90 -18.77 -28.23
CA ASN A 372 6.22 -19.61 -29.23
C ASN A 372 7.11 -20.69 -29.86
N ASP A 373 8.36 -20.83 -29.39
CA ASP A 373 9.36 -21.65 -30.07
C ASP A 373 9.81 -22.92 -29.30
N ILE A 374 9.12 -23.32 -28.24
CA ILE A 374 9.38 -24.62 -27.62
C ILE A 374 8.19 -25.55 -27.90
N ILE A 375 8.21 -26.11 -29.10
CA ILE A 375 7.36 -27.23 -29.52
C ILE A 375 7.79 -28.46 -28.71
N ASP A 376 6.80 -29.19 -28.10
CA ASP A 376 6.92 -30.49 -27.45
C ASP A 376 7.23 -30.55 -25.94
N MET A 377 6.69 -29.68 -25.11
CA MET A 377 6.60 -29.97 -23.67
C MET A 377 5.14 -30.15 -23.18
N PRO A 378 4.87 -31.08 -22.24
CA PRO A 378 3.51 -31.27 -21.71
C PRO A 378 2.99 -30.01 -21.05
N ILE A 379 1.68 -29.82 -21.11
CA ILE A 379 0.86 -28.64 -20.75
C ILE A 379 1.25 -27.96 -19.41
N PHE A 380 1.95 -28.62 -18.51
CA PHE A 380 2.39 -28.09 -17.21
C PHE A 380 3.67 -27.24 -17.24
N VAL A 381 4.35 -27.06 -18.38
CA VAL A 381 5.64 -26.33 -18.48
C VAL A 381 5.48 -24.99 -19.23
N GLN A 382 4.28 -24.62 -19.66
CA GLN A 382 4.04 -23.42 -20.49
C GLN A 382 4.03 -22.08 -19.73
N PHE A 383 4.38 -22.06 -18.45
CA PHE A 383 4.38 -20.81 -17.64
C PHE A 383 5.76 -20.45 -17.06
N TYR A 384 6.84 -20.60 -17.81
CA TYR A 384 8.04 -19.83 -17.51
C TYR A 384 7.90 -18.43 -18.14
N ILE A 385 7.18 -17.57 -17.46
CA ILE A 385 7.18 -16.14 -17.76
C ILE A 385 8.57 -15.65 -17.36
N ALA A 386 9.30 -15.07 -18.30
CA ALA A 386 10.56 -14.40 -17.97
C ALA A 386 10.21 -13.20 -17.08
N ILE A 387 10.59 -13.30 -15.83
CA ILE A 387 10.52 -12.19 -14.91
C ILE A 387 11.81 -11.40 -15.13
N GLU A 388 11.75 -10.15 -15.53
CA GLU A 388 12.91 -9.32 -15.79
C GLU A 388 12.96 -8.17 -14.79
N PRO A 389 14.14 -7.91 -14.17
CA PRO A 389 14.35 -6.72 -13.39
C PRO A 389 14.09 -5.46 -14.22
N ALA A 390 13.48 -4.47 -13.61
CA ALA A 390 13.20 -3.20 -14.25
C ALA A 390 13.48 -2.02 -13.32
N TYR A 391 13.62 -0.83 -13.89
CA TYR A 391 13.71 0.40 -13.12
C TYR A 391 12.32 0.87 -12.69
N ASN A 392 12.23 1.34 -11.46
CA ASN A 392 11.03 1.95 -10.91
C ASN A 392 10.71 3.28 -11.58
N LYS A 393 9.52 3.82 -11.31
CA LYS A 393 9.06 5.09 -11.85
C LYS A 393 8.49 5.99 -10.77
N LEU A 394 8.86 7.28 -10.85
CA LEU A 394 8.21 8.35 -10.10
C LEU A 394 7.56 9.32 -11.07
N PHE A 395 6.25 9.45 -10.95
CA PHE A 395 5.41 10.35 -11.72
C PHE A 395 4.98 11.51 -10.83
N ARG A 396 5.53 12.71 -11.08
CA ARG A 396 5.14 13.94 -10.41
C ARG A 396 3.85 14.50 -11.01
N ASN A 397 2.89 14.83 -10.16
CA ASN A 397 1.63 15.45 -10.56
C ASN A 397 1.86 16.92 -10.99
N ASN A 398 1.26 17.34 -12.09
CA ASN A 398 1.38 18.72 -12.61
C ASN A 398 0.14 19.59 -12.27
N GLY A 399 -0.84 19.05 -11.51
CA GLY A 399 -2.06 19.77 -11.09
C GLY A 399 -3.14 19.93 -12.16
N ASN A 400 -3.04 19.22 -13.28
CA ASN A 400 -3.98 19.31 -14.39
C ASN A 400 -4.35 17.92 -14.97
N LEU A 401 -4.36 16.91 -14.11
CA LEU A 401 -4.53 15.50 -14.46
C LEU A 401 -3.46 14.97 -15.44
N THR A 402 -2.29 15.61 -15.45
CA THR A 402 -1.10 15.11 -16.16
C THR A 402 0.07 14.93 -15.20
N PHE A 403 0.97 14.02 -15.55
CA PHE A 403 2.14 13.68 -14.76
C PHE A 403 3.42 13.77 -15.60
N SER A 404 4.52 14.09 -14.92
CA SER A 404 5.87 14.08 -15.48
C SER A 404 6.68 12.94 -14.88
N ASP A 405 7.31 12.10 -15.71
CA ASP A 405 8.29 11.13 -15.25
C ASP A 405 9.56 11.87 -14.78
N VAL A 406 9.74 11.91 -13.46
CA VAL A 406 10.87 12.59 -12.81
C VAL A 406 11.88 11.61 -12.21
N THR A 407 11.78 10.33 -12.54
CA THR A 407 12.57 9.23 -11.94
C THR A 407 14.06 9.50 -11.93
N ASN A 408 14.64 9.77 -13.11
CA ASN A 408 16.09 9.90 -13.25
C ASN A 408 16.64 11.14 -12.55
N GLN A 409 15.90 12.24 -12.60
CA GLN A 409 16.34 13.51 -12.03
C GLN A 409 16.16 13.58 -10.53
N SER A 410 15.20 12.80 -10.00
CA SER A 410 14.93 12.75 -8.55
C SER A 410 15.82 11.78 -7.78
N GLY A 411 16.56 10.89 -8.44
CA GLY A 411 17.27 9.81 -7.79
C GLY A 411 16.36 8.71 -7.24
N ALA A 412 15.10 8.67 -7.68
CA ALA A 412 14.11 7.67 -7.26
C ALA A 412 14.24 6.35 -8.04
N GLU A 413 15.31 6.17 -8.79
CA GLU A 413 15.56 4.93 -9.52
C GLU A 413 15.82 3.78 -8.55
N GLY A 414 14.98 2.77 -8.57
CA GLY A 414 15.24 1.47 -7.99
C GLY A 414 15.35 0.43 -9.09
N PHE A 415 16.16 -0.58 -8.91
CA PHE A 415 16.29 -1.66 -9.89
C PHE A 415 16.03 -3.01 -9.24
N GLY A 416 15.16 -3.80 -9.85
CA GLY A 416 14.89 -5.13 -9.32
C GLY A 416 13.64 -5.78 -9.90
N VAL A 417 13.16 -6.76 -9.17
CA VAL A 417 11.87 -7.40 -9.39
C VAL A 417 10.94 -6.91 -8.32
N GLY A 418 10.34 -5.80 -8.60
CA GLY A 418 9.49 -5.10 -7.67
C GLY A 418 8.36 -5.95 -7.10
N SER A 419 8.11 -5.79 -5.81
CA SER A 419 6.97 -6.34 -5.10
C SER A 419 6.14 -5.18 -4.53
N GLY A 420 6.11 -4.98 -3.22
CA GLY A 420 5.40 -3.87 -2.60
C GLY A 420 6.26 -2.60 -2.47
N VAL A 421 5.61 -1.50 -2.19
CA VAL A 421 6.21 -0.21 -1.85
C VAL A 421 5.28 0.54 -0.92
N GLY A 422 5.85 1.30 -0.01
CA GLY A 422 5.13 2.24 0.84
C GLY A 422 5.92 3.53 1.03
N ALA A 423 5.22 4.56 1.45
CA ALA A 423 5.74 5.89 1.73
C ALA A 423 5.51 6.25 3.21
N ALA A 424 6.53 6.78 3.87
CA ALA A 424 6.49 7.24 5.25
C ALA A 424 7.55 8.32 5.48
N ASP A 425 7.32 9.20 6.42
CA ASP A 425 8.33 10.13 6.92
C ASP A 425 9.08 9.45 8.09
N ILE A 426 10.20 8.77 7.76
CA ILE A 426 10.93 7.90 8.70
C ILE A 426 11.85 8.65 9.66
N ASN A 427 12.15 9.89 9.37
CA ASN A 427 13.08 10.73 10.16
C ASN A 427 12.40 11.99 10.72
N ASP A 428 11.08 12.06 10.60
CA ASP A 428 10.19 13.12 11.11
C ASP A 428 10.56 14.54 10.60
N ASP A 429 11.11 14.62 9.38
CA ASP A 429 11.48 15.89 8.74
C ASP A 429 10.33 16.53 7.93
N GLY A 430 9.21 15.82 7.80
CA GLY A 430 8.01 16.26 7.09
C GLY A 430 7.99 15.97 5.61
N PHE A 431 8.90 15.17 5.11
CA PHE A 431 8.94 14.72 3.73
C PHE A 431 8.83 13.21 3.65
N LEU A 432 7.96 12.72 2.77
CA LEU A 432 7.75 11.29 2.60
C LEU A 432 8.97 10.64 1.96
N ASP A 433 9.50 9.61 2.63
CA ASP A 433 10.51 8.69 2.14
C ASP A 433 9.85 7.49 1.47
N LEU A 434 10.62 6.69 0.74
CA LEU A 434 10.15 5.51 0.02
C LEU A 434 10.90 4.26 0.47
N PHE A 435 10.16 3.26 0.93
CA PHE A 435 10.71 1.93 1.09
C PHE A 435 10.03 0.95 0.15
N PHE A 436 10.82 0.24 -0.65
CA PHE A 436 10.29 -0.77 -1.56
C PHE A 436 11.08 -2.06 -1.54
N THR A 437 10.33 -3.12 -1.78
CA THR A 437 10.82 -4.48 -1.70
C THR A 437 10.99 -5.09 -3.08
N ASN A 438 11.97 -5.99 -3.17
CA ASN A 438 12.23 -6.76 -4.37
C ASN A 438 12.19 -8.25 -4.10
N ARG A 439 11.88 -9.01 -5.14
CA ARG A 439 11.95 -10.47 -5.16
C ARG A 439 13.30 -10.93 -5.66
N THR A 440 13.75 -12.05 -5.12
CA THR A 440 14.97 -12.72 -5.59
C THR A 440 14.66 -13.60 -6.79
N PHE A 441 15.51 -13.60 -7.78
CA PHE A 441 15.43 -14.48 -8.95
C PHE A 441 16.30 -15.71 -8.81
N TYR A 442 15.78 -16.81 -9.34
CA TYR A 442 16.55 -18.00 -9.61
C TYR A 442 16.60 -18.21 -11.13
N THR A 443 17.76 -18.03 -11.77
CA THR A 443 18.01 -18.50 -13.14
C THR A 443 18.70 -19.84 -13.06
N GLY A 444 17.95 -20.94 -13.18
CA GLY A 444 18.50 -22.29 -13.07
C GLY A 444 19.09 -22.58 -11.69
N GLU A 445 20.38 -22.93 -11.64
CA GLU A 445 21.10 -23.27 -10.40
C GLU A 445 21.77 -22.06 -9.71
N GLN A 446 21.66 -20.84 -10.26
CA GLN A 446 22.33 -19.65 -9.74
C GLN A 446 21.32 -18.59 -9.27
N GLN A 447 21.49 -18.18 -8.01
CA GLN A 447 20.79 -17.04 -7.43
C GLN A 447 21.40 -15.75 -7.99
N ILE A 448 20.57 -14.88 -8.58
CA ILE A 448 20.99 -13.53 -8.96
C ILE A 448 20.79 -12.62 -7.74
N THR A 449 21.87 -12.32 -7.05
CA THR A 449 21.86 -11.64 -5.75
C THR A 449 21.64 -10.13 -5.82
N GLU A 450 21.86 -9.48 -6.97
CA GLU A 450 21.78 -8.02 -7.07
C GLU A 450 20.35 -7.48 -7.28
N SER A 451 19.43 -8.32 -7.74
CA SER A 451 18.05 -7.89 -8.05
C SER A 451 17.07 -8.04 -6.87
N GLY A 452 17.49 -8.60 -5.75
CA GLY A 452 16.61 -8.92 -4.61
C GLY A 452 16.76 -8.02 -3.39
N ARG A 453 17.61 -6.98 -3.41
CA ARG A 453 17.73 -6.10 -2.26
C ARG A 453 16.53 -5.16 -2.14
N ASN A 454 16.18 -4.86 -0.93
CA ASN A 454 15.23 -3.79 -0.62
C ASN A 454 15.93 -2.42 -0.68
N TYR A 455 15.15 -1.37 -0.90
CA TYR A 455 15.65 0.00 -0.99
C TYR A 455 14.91 0.90 -0.02
N LEU A 456 15.67 1.72 0.68
CA LEU A 456 15.17 2.86 1.43
C LEU A 456 15.72 4.13 0.79
N LEU A 457 14.84 4.92 0.21
CA LEU A 457 15.16 6.20 -0.42
C LEU A 457 14.70 7.33 0.48
N GLN A 458 15.65 8.03 1.08
CA GLN A 458 15.37 9.20 1.90
C GLN A 458 15.17 10.43 1.02
N ASN A 459 14.06 11.13 1.23
CA ASN A 459 13.76 12.41 0.61
C ASN A 459 14.67 13.51 1.22
N LYS A 460 15.19 14.40 0.39
CA LYS A 460 16.04 15.51 0.85
C LYS A 460 15.25 16.74 1.27
N GLY A 461 13.94 16.69 1.06
CA GLY A 461 13.07 17.82 1.32
C GLY A 461 13.32 19.04 0.43
N ASN A 462 12.53 20.05 0.65
CA ASN A 462 12.63 21.37 0.03
C ASN A 462 12.14 22.46 1.02
N ASP A 463 11.80 23.65 0.52
CA ASP A 463 11.32 24.75 1.39
C ASP A 463 9.79 24.77 1.57
N ASN A 464 9.04 23.78 1.05
CA ASN A 464 7.59 23.68 1.18
C ASN A 464 7.20 23.25 2.60
N ASN A 465 6.06 23.77 3.06
CA ASN A 465 5.49 23.43 4.36
C ASN A 465 4.62 22.18 4.27
N TRP A 466 4.30 21.60 5.42
CA TRP A 466 3.55 20.36 5.54
C TRP A 466 2.77 20.29 6.87
N ILE A 467 1.89 19.29 6.97
CA ILE A 467 1.33 18.82 8.23
C ILE A 467 1.12 17.31 8.16
N LYS A 468 1.38 16.62 9.27
CA LYS A 468 0.96 15.24 9.50
C LYS A 468 -0.17 15.22 10.53
N ILE A 469 -1.15 14.36 10.31
CA ILE A 469 -2.31 14.21 11.20
C ILE A 469 -2.39 12.76 11.63
N ASP A 470 -2.26 12.56 12.93
CA ASP A 470 -2.43 11.29 13.60
C ASP A 470 -3.81 11.26 14.28
N LEU A 471 -4.61 10.25 13.96
CA LEU A 471 -5.99 10.15 14.37
C LEU A 471 -6.18 9.07 15.42
N LYS A 472 -6.94 9.38 16.47
CA LYS A 472 -7.35 8.41 17.49
C LYS A 472 -8.85 8.50 17.68
N GLY A 473 -9.56 7.45 17.29
CA GLY A 473 -11.01 7.35 17.50
C GLY A 473 -11.38 7.17 18.97
N ASN A 474 -12.63 7.42 19.28
CA ASN A 474 -13.20 7.21 20.61
C ASN A 474 -14.60 6.59 20.56
N ARG A 475 -15.39 6.97 19.54
CA ARG A 475 -16.68 6.34 19.17
C ARG A 475 -16.54 5.56 17.87
N SER A 476 -15.63 5.97 17.04
CA SER A 476 -15.11 5.23 15.89
C SER A 476 -14.09 4.21 16.39
N ASN A 477 -13.67 3.29 15.51
CA ASN A 477 -12.54 2.41 15.81
C ASN A 477 -11.33 3.24 16.27
N VAL A 478 -10.55 2.66 17.17
CA VAL A 478 -9.51 3.41 17.87
C VAL A 478 -8.43 3.97 16.95
N ASP A 479 -8.13 3.30 15.83
CA ASP A 479 -7.16 3.77 14.84
C ASP A 479 -7.72 4.85 13.91
N GLY A 480 -9.05 5.07 13.90
CA GLY A 480 -9.69 6.04 13.04
C GLY A 480 -9.73 5.65 11.56
N TYR A 481 -9.56 4.35 11.23
CA TYR A 481 -9.69 3.90 9.83
C TYR A 481 -11.09 4.17 9.28
N GLY A 482 -11.14 4.71 8.06
CA GLY A 482 -12.36 5.23 7.42
C GLY A 482 -12.62 6.72 7.67
N ALA A 483 -11.82 7.38 8.51
CA ALA A 483 -11.94 8.83 8.71
C ALA A 483 -11.49 9.59 7.45
N LYS A 484 -12.25 10.64 7.10
CA LYS A 484 -11.96 11.54 5.97
C LYS A 484 -11.47 12.87 6.51
N VAL A 485 -10.31 13.30 6.04
CA VAL A 485 -9.67 14.55 6.47
C VAL A 485 -9.55 15.50 5.30
N LYS A 486 -10.11 16.71 5.49
CA LYS A 486 -9.97 17.83 4.58
C LYS A 486 -9.07 18.89 5.19
N VAL A 487 -8.08 19.33 4.45
CA VAL A 487 -7.18 20.43 4.82
C VAL A 487 -7.32 21.57 3.83
N VAL A 488 -7.55 22.79 4.35
CA VAL A 488 -7.65 24.03 3.55
C VAL A 488 -6.58 25.01 4.01
N ALA A 489 -5.74 25.45 3.08
CA ALA A 489 -4.71 26.45 3.31
C ALA A 489 -4.69 27.47 2.14
N GLY A 490 -5.32 28.61 2.32
CA GLY A 490 -5.54 29.61 1.26
C GLY A 490 -6.38 29.07 0.11
N ASP A 491 -5.79 28.95 -1.08
CA ASP A 491 -6.41 28.41 -2.29
C ASP A 491 -6.19 26.90 -2.48
N LEU A 492 -5.44 26.27 -1.58
CA LEU A 492 -5.18 24.84 -1.59
C LEU A 492 -6.22 24.12 -0.74
N THR A 493 -6.87 23.12 -1.32
CA THR A 493 -7.77 22.19 -0.62
C THR A 493 -7.37 20.78 -0.95
N GLN A 494 -7.23 19.92 0.04
CA GLN A 494 -6.82 18.53 -0.11
C GLN A 494 -7.71 17.63 0.73
N HIS A 495 -7.91 16.39 0.27
CA HIS A 495 -8.64 15.37 1.00
C HIS A 495 -7.81 14.09 1.10
N ARG A 496 -7.91 13.42 2.25
CA ARG A 496 -7.32 12.09 2.48
C ARG A 496 -8.32 11.23 3.21
N GLU A 497 -8.30 9.95 2.92
CA GLU A 497 -9.02 8.93 3.67
C GLU A 497 -8.02 8.05 4.42
N HIS A 498 -8.30 7.77 5.69
CA HIS A 498 -7.42 6.98 6.54
C HIS A 498 -7.68 5.49 6.37
N ASN A 499 -6.71 4.74 5.84
CA ASN A 499 -6.86 3.34 5.48
C ASN A 499 -5.71 2.48 5.99
N SER A 500 -6.01 1.21 6.31
CA SER A 500 -5.06 0.23 6.85
C SER A 500 -4.15 -0.42 5.82
N ALA A 501 -4.41 -0.26 4.51
CA ALA A 501 -3.69 -0.94 3.44
C ALA A 501 -3.66 -0.11 2.16
N HIS A 502 -2.54 -0.17 1.45
CA HIS A 502 -2.33 0.48 0.16
C HIS A 502 -1.49 -0.40 -0.77
N GLY A 503 -1.68 -0.25 -2.08
CA GLY A 503 -0.83 -0.89 -3.08
C GLY A 503 -0.92 -2.42 -3.07
N TYR A 504 0.22 -3.08 -3.20
CA TYR A 504 0.32 -4.54 -3.22
C TYR A 504 0.86 -5.06 -1.88
N ASN A 505 -0.02 -5.61 -1.04
CA ASN A 505 0.34 -6.18 0.27
C ASN A 505 1.18 -5.22 1.13
N SER A 506 0.92 -3.93 1.03
CA SER A 506 1.69 -2.85 1.65
C SER A 506 0.76 -1.91 2.40
N ALA A 507 1.33 -1.11 3.28
CA ALA A 507 0.68 0.05 3.86
C ALA A 507 1.66 1.24 3.88
N ASN A 508 1.15 2.46 3.75
CA ASN A 508 1.90 3.68 4.00
C ASN A 508 1.96 3.97 5.51
N ASP A 509 2.66 5.05 5.88
CA ASP A 509 2.55 5.67 7.21
C ASP A 509 1.07 5.90 7.55
N LEU A 510 0.66 5.53 8.75
CA LEU A 510 -0.71 5.70 9.21
C LEU A 510 -1.02 7.17 9.53
N ARG A 511 -0.02 8.01 9.71
CA ARG A 511 -0.19 9.45 9.85
C ARG A 511 -0.51 10.07 8.48
N LEU A 512 -1.64 10.74 8.35
CA LEU A 512 -2.06 11.39 7.10
C LEU A 512 -1.18 12.59 6.80
N HIS A 513 -0.47 12.56 5.69
CA HIS A 513 0.45 13.60 5.27
C HIS A 513 -0.18 14.56 4.25
N PHE A 514 0.03 15.86 4.44
CA PHE A 514 -0.42 16.94 3.56
C PHE A 514 0.73 17.91 3.31
N GLY A 515 1.19 18.03 2.06
CA GLY A 515 2.06 19.11 1.64
C GLY A 515 1.27 20.41 1.50
N LEU A 516 1.89 21.52 1.85
CA LEU A 516 1.20 22.81 1.93
C LEU A 516 1.84 23.89 1.04
N ALA A 517 2.78 23.48 0.18
CA ALA A 517 3.57 24.42 -0.62
C ALA A 517 4.16 25.55 0.27
N GLY A 518 4.11 26.80 -0.17
CA GLY A 518 4.55 27.94 0.61
C GLY A 518 3.50 28.53 1.56
N LYS A 519 2.45 27.78 1.96
CA LYS A 519 1.43 28.29 2.88
C LYS A 519 1.98 28.31 4.31
N GLU A 520 1.76 29.40 5.04
CA GLU A 520 2.29 29.59 6.39
C GLU A 520 1.29 29.24 7.51
N GLU A 521 0.00 29.01 7.15
CA GLU A 521 -1.08 28.69 8.08
C GLU A 521 -2.12 27.83 7.37
N ILE A 522 -2.77 26.94 8.14
CA ILE A 522 -3.91 26.15 7.71
C ILE A 522 -5.18 26.81 8.22
N ASP A 523 -6.07 27.20 7.30
CA ASP A 523 -7.32 27.86 7.62
C ASP A 523 -8.32 26.93 8.30
N LEU A 524 -8.38 25.66 7.81
CA LEU A 524 -9.33 24.66 8.29
C LEU A 524 -8.73 23.25 8.15
N ILE A 525 -8.86 22.46 9.21
CA ILE A 525 -8.82 21.00 9.18
C ILE A 525 -10.20 20.50 9.56
N GLU A 526 -10.85 19.75 8.69
CA GLU A 526 -12.14 19.12 8.95
C GLU A 526 -11.97 17.61 8.91
N ILE A 527 -12.44 16.93 9.93
CA ILE A 527 -12.39 15.48 10.07
C ILE A 527 -13.82 14.97 10.16
N ILE A 528 -14.18 14.08 9.24
CA ILE A 528 -15.43 13.31 9.29
C ILE A 528 -15.04 11.92 9.78
N TRP A 529 -15.44 11.60 11.00
CA TRP A 529 -15.16 10.31 11.63
C TRP A 529 -16.14 9.22 11.16
N PRO A 530 -15.76 7.93 11.16
CA PRO A 530 -16.68 6.82 10.86
C PRO A 530 -17.97 6.83 11.67
N SER A 531 -17.91 7.29 12.92
CA SER A 531 -19.11 7.49 13.78
C SER A 531 -20.12 8.52 13.24
N GLY A 532 -19.76 9.25 12.17
CA GLY A 532 -20.52 10.38 11.62
C GLY A 532 -20.29 11.69 12.38
N SER A 533 -19.41 11.73 13.40
CA SER A 533 -19.05 12.99 14.06
C SER A 533 -18.14 13.83 13.16
N ILE A 534 -18.29 15.16 13.25
CA ILE A 534 -17.48 16.12 12.49
C ILE A 534 -16.70 16.98 13.49
N GLN A 535 -15.39 17.03 13.30
CA GLN A 535 -14.48 17.85 14.10
C GLN A 535 -13.78 18.86 13.21
N GLN A 536 -13.66 20.11 13.68
CA GLN A 536 -13.00 21.17 12.92
C GLN A 536 -11.98 21.90 13.79
N LEU A 537 -10.80 22.15 13.21
CA LEU A 537 -9.76 23.00 13.77
C LEU A 537 -9.50 24.14 12.77
N THR A 538 -9.22 25.33 13.29
CA THR A 538 -8.94 26.52 12.46
C THR A 538 -7.68 27.23 12.92
N ASN A 539 -7.01 27.91 11.99
CA ASN A 539 -5.77 28.67 12.23
C ASN A 539 -4.69 27.78 12.85
N VAL A 540 -4.42 26.65 12.20
CA VAL A 540 -3.44 25.66 12.64
C VAL A 540 -2.07 25.98 12.04
N ALA A 541 -1.01 25.91 12.85
CA ALA A 541 0.35 26.11 12.38
C ALA A 541 0.81 24.96 11.47
N VAL A 542 1.68 25.26 10.52
CA VAL A 542 2.31 24.27 9.62
C VAL A 542 3.54 23.62 10.28
N ASN A 543 4.11 22.61 9.62
CA ASN A 543 5.37 21.92 9.99
C ASN A 543 5.32 21.28 11.39
N GLN A 544 4.30 20.46 11.60
CA GLN A 544 4.11 19.69 12.82
C GLN A 544 3.31 18.41 12.58
N THR A 545 3.46 17.46 13.48
CA THR A 545 2.55 16.32 13.62
C THR A 545 1.47 16.68 14.62
N LEU A 546 0.22 16.57 14.23
CA LEU A 546 -0.94 16.92 15.03
C LEU A 546 -1.71 15.66 15.45
N PHE A 547 -1.71 15.37 16.74
CA PHE A 547 -2.48 14.29 17.33
C PHE A 547 -3.92 14.75 17.58
N ILE A 548 -4.88 14.10 16.94
CA ILE A 548 -6.29 14.47 17.05
C ILE A 548 -7.08 13.27 17.55
N LYS A 549 -7.75 13.48 18.69
CA LYS A 549 -8.68 12.51 19.26
C LYS A 549 -10.12 12.94 18.97
N GLU A 550 -10.96 11.96 18.59
CA GLU A 550 -12.40 12.13 18.37
C GLU A 550 -13.15 12.66 19.62
#